data_ad52e280201b6bc499b3ac0db02d2987
#
_entry.id   ad52e280201b6bc499b3ac0db02d2987
#
_cell.length_a   1.000
_cell.length_b   1.000
_cell.length_c   1.000
_cell.angle_alpha   90.00
_cell.angle_beta   90.00
_cell.angle_gamma   90.00
#
_symmetry.space_group_name_H-M   'P 1'
#
loop_
_entity.id
_entity.type
_entity.pdbx_description
1 polymer ?
#
loop_
_entity_poly.entity_id
_entity_poly.type
_entity_poly.pdbx_seq_one_letter_code
_entity_poly.pdbx_strand_id
1 'polypeptide(L)'
;TDSFKPSREVSPDGKWRAFIRDHNIFIRATASEEEIQLSKDGKEGNYYQTPYWATNSKNLISFRVEPDQIGVVHLHESSPREGGRAKLHTRRYALPGDKFTSHELNWFDVEKKIHTKPEVGVIDFRGPRLRWTQDGRYFRYQKIDRGHQRFRVIEVDIFTGNFRNIIDEKTETFIWT
;
A
#
# COMPACT_ATOMS: atom_id res chain seq x y z
N THR A 1 -22.29 7.16 -13.12
CA THR A 1 -21.97 6.38 -11.90
C THR A 1 -20.76 7.04 -11.27
N ASP A 2 -21.02 7.96 -10.34
CA ASP A 2 -19.97 8.61 -9.56
C ASP A 2 -19.21 7.57 -8.76
N SER A 3 -17.98 7.30 -9.16
CA SER A 3 -17.06 6.52 -8.36
C SER A 3 -16.61 7.38 -7.18
N PHE A 4 -17.21 7.15 -6.02
CA PHE A 4 -16.76 7.73 -4.76
C PHE A 4 -15.26 7.46 -4.59
N LYS A 5 -14.44 8.48 -4.75
CA LYS A 5 -13.03 8.42 -4.36
C LYS A 5 -12.97 8.65 -2.86
N PRO A 6 -12.67 7.64 -2.05
CA PRO A 6 -12.59 7.84 -0.61
C PRO A 6 -11.54 8.91 -0.32
N SER A 7 -11.90 9.90 0.48
CA SER A 7 -10.92 10.83 1.05
C SER A 7 -9.89 10.02 1.83
N ARG A 8 -8.62 10.24 1.54
CA ARG A 8 -7.56 9.52 2.25
C ARG A 8 -7.27 10.14 3.62
N GLU A 9 -7.53 11.41 3.79
CA GLU A 9 -7.16 12.14 5.01
C GLU A 9 -8.34 12.32 5.95
N VAL A 10 -9.54 12.63 5.44
CA VAL A 10 -10.72 12.91 6.26
C VAL A 10 -11.68 11.73 6.20
N SER A 11 -12.21 11.33 7.35
CA SER A 11 -13.25 10.30 7.41
C SER A 11 -14.49 10.72 6.63
N PRO A 12 -15.26 9.78 6.03
CA PRO A 12 -16.46 10.11 5.25
C PRO A 12 -17.50 10.94 6.01
N ASP A 13 -17.60 10.79 7.34
CA ASP A 13 -18.49 11.57 8.20
C ASP A 13 -17.90 12.92 8.64
N GLY A 14 -16.66 13.24 8.22
CA GLY A 14 -15.99 14.51 8.52
C GLY A 14 -15.46 14.66 9.94
N LYS A 15 -15.63 13.67 10.83
CA LYS A 15 -15.28 13.78 12.25
C LYS A 15 -13.80 13.62 12.55
N TRP A 16 -13.07 12.90 11.70
CA TRP A 16 -11.68 12.57 11.93
C TRP A 16 -10.80 12.91 10.74
N ARG A 17 -9.60 13.38 11.03
CA ARG A 17 -8.52 13.52 10.03
C ARG A 17 -7.39 12.58 10.40
N ALA A 18 -7.00 11.69 9.47
CA ALA A 18 -5.87 10.80 9.63
C ALA A 18 -4.60 11.40 8.99
N PHE A 19 -3.47 11.25 9.66
CA PHE A 19 -2.16 11.74 9.20
C PHE A 19 -1.02 10.86 9.71
N ILE A 20 0.16 11.06 9.15
CA ILE A 20 1.38 10.37 9.53
C ILE A 20 2.29 11.33 10.29
N ARG A 21 2.79 10.89 11.43
CA ARG A 21 3.83 11.58 12.20
C ARG A 21 4.80 10.53 12.77
N ASP A 22 6.10 10.79 12.67
CA ASP A 22 7.17 9.89 13.15
C ASP A 22 6.96 8.44 12.68
N HIS A 23 6.66 8.29 11.37
CA HIS A 23 6.42 7.00 10.71
C HIS A 23 5.16 6.25 11.15
N ASN A 24 4.33 6.81 12.03
CA ASN A 24 3.15 6.20 12.61
C ASN A 24 1.86 6.93 12.24
N ILE A 25 0.73 6.21 12.38
CA ILE A 25 -0.60 6.72 12.09
C ILE A 25 -1.19 7.39 13.33
N PHE A 26 -1.71 8.58 13.10
CA PHE A 26 -2.49 9.36 14.04
C PHE A 26 -3.82 9.75 13.41
N ILE A 27 -4.81 9.93 14.24
CA ILE A 27 -6.07 10.61 13.90
C ILE A 27 -6.27 11.80 14.79
N ARG A 28 -6.91 12.84 14.25
CA ARG A 28 -7.29 14.05 14.99
C ARG A 28 -8.79 14.27 14.82
N ALA A 29 -9.47 14.52 15.93
CA ALA A 29 -10.88 14.90 15.91
C ALA A 29 -11.03 16.30 15.32
N THR A 30 -11.93 16.47 14.36
CA THR A 30 -12.14 17.76 13.68
C THR A 30 -12.74 18.81 14.63
N ALA A 31 -13.54 18.39 15.61
CA ALA A 31 -14.25 19.29 16.51
C ALA A 31 -13.45 19.71 17.75
N SER A 32 -12.58 18.84 18.29
CA SER A 32 -11.88 19.06 19.56
C SER A 32 -10.36 19.13 19.43
N GLU A 33 -9.84 18.87 18.23
CA GLU A 33 -8.40 18.72 17.96
C GLU A 33 -7.70 17.64 18.81
N GLU A 34 -8.47 16.78 19.48
CA GLU A 34 -7.93 15.62 20.20
C GLU A 34 -7.19 14.70 19.25
N GLU A 35 -5.96 14.34 19.58
CA GLU A 35 -5.13 13.42 18.80
C GLU A 35 -5.08 12.04 19.44
N ILE A 36 -5.20 11.01 18.60
CA ILE A 36 -5.07 9.62 19.00
C ILE A 36 -4.02 8.94 18.12
N GLN A 37 -3.03 8.33 18.76
CA GLN A 37 -2.05 7.50 18.06
C GLN A 37 -2.61 6.09 17.85
N LEU A 38 -2.66 5.64 16.61
CA LEU A 38 -3.20 4.32 16.26
C LEU A 38 -2.12 3.25 16.07
N SER A 39 -0.91 3.63 15.67
CA SER A 39 0.23 2.69 15.53
C SER A 39 1.45 3.17 16.29
N LYS A 40 2.33 2.22 16.70
CA LYS A 40 3.55 2.50 17.47
C LYS A 40 4.78 1.76 16.93
N ASP A 41 4.63 1.03 15.84
CA ASP A 41 5.63 0.14 15.28
C ASP A 41 6.22 0.64 13.95
N GLY A 42 5.83 1.84 13.53
CA GLY A 42 6.45 2.54 12.41
C GLY A 42 7.81 3.11 12.80
N LYS A 43 8.78 3.01 11.90
CA LYS A 43 10.15 3.49 12.06
C LYS A 43 10.78 3.86 10.73
N GLU A 44 11.93 4.52 10.75
CA GLU A 44 12.72 4.75 9.55
C GLU A 44 12.98 3.44 8.79
N GLY A 45 12.80 3.45 7.47
CA GLY A 45 12.90 2.26 6.61
C GLY A 45 11.76 1.26 6.74
N ASN A 46 10.78 1.49 7.63
CA ASN A 46 9.56 0.68 7.72
C ASN A 46 8.42 1.53 8.31
N TYR A 47 7.77 2.29 7.47
CA TYR A 47 6.86 3.37 7.84
C TYR A 47 5.45 3.17 7.28
N TYR A 48 4.48 3.79 7.93
CA TYR A 48 3.10 3.79 7.46
C TYR A 48 2.90 4.79 6.31
N GLN A 49 2.12 4.40 5.32
CA GLN A 49 1.62 5.29 4.26
C GLN A 49 0.28 5.92 4.65
N THR A 50 -0.12 6.93 3.88
CA THR A 50 -1.43 7.59 4.03
C THR A 50 -2.55 6.56 4.10
N PRO A 51 -3.36 6.58 5.16
CA PRO A 51 -4.42 5.60 5.37
C PRO A 51 -5.60 5.79 4.40
N TYR A 52 -6.41 4.74 4.30
CA TYR A 52 -7.65 4.70 3.56
C TYR A 52 -8.81 4.51 4.52
N TRP A 53 -9.70 5.47 4.62
CA TRP A 53 -10.91 5.35 5.39
C TRP A 53 -11.90 4.37 4.75
N ALA A 54 -12.54 3.56 5.59
CA ALA A 54 -13.70 2.79 5.18
C ALA A 54 -14.92 3.73 5.04
N THR A 55 -15.90 3.34 4.25
CA THR A 55 -17.12 4.11 4.02
C THR A 55 -17.94 4.34 5.30
N ASN A 56 -17.78 3.46 6.31
CA ASN A 56 -18.44 3.55 7.61
C ASN A 56 -17.80 4.54 8.59
N SER A 57 -16.69 5.19 8.24
CA SER A 57 -15.92 6.14 9.07
C SER A 57 -15.37 5.58 10.41
N LYS A 58 -15.53 4.26 10.66
CA LYS A 58 -15.09 3.62 11.90
C LYS A 58 -13.78 2.88 11.76
N ASN A 59 -13.46 2.53 10.53
CA ASN A 59 -12.29 1.73 10.20
C ASN A 59 -11.39 2.45 9.21
N LEU A 60 -10.11 2.25 9.36
CA LEU A 60 -9.14 2.68 8.37
C LEU A 60 -8.09 1.59 8.12
N ILE A 61 -7.52 1.62 6.94
CA ILE A 61 -6.45 0.72 6.51
C ILE A 61 -5.25 1.56 6.14
N SER A 62 -4.08 1.10 6.52
CA SER A 62 -2.83 1.60 6.00
C SER A 62 -1.87 0.47 5.72
N PHE A 63 -0.95 0.73 4.82
CA PHE A 63 0.17 -0.17 4.56
C PHE A 63 1.40 0.32 5.30
N ARG A 64 2.03 -0.59 6.04
CA ARG A 64 3.38 -0.37 6.52
C ARG A 64 4.33 -0.78 5.41
N VAL A 65 5.18 0.13 4.99
CA VAL A 65 6.00 0.01 3.79
C VAL A 65 7.46 -0.10 4.16
N GLU A 66 8.09 -1.13 3.64
CA GLU A 66 9.53 -1.25 3.61
C GLU A 66 10.02 -0.93 2.18
N PRO A 67 10.79 0.14 1.99
CA PRO A 67 11.29 0.54 0.67
C PRO A 67 12.14 -0.52 0.01
N ASP A 68 12.23 -0.42 -1.30
CA ASP A 68 13.11 -1.26 -2.10
C ASP A 68 14.60 -1.02 -1.79
N GLN A 69 15.41 -2.00 -2.15
CA GLN A 69 16.87 -1.92 -2.11
C GLN A 69 17.43 -2.12 -3.52
N ILE A 70 16.90 -1.33 -4.46
CA ILE A 70 17.30 -1.39 -5.87
C ILE A 70 18.58 -0.57 -6.07
N GLY A 71 19.59 -1.20 -6.63
CA GLY A 71 20.84 -0.56 -7.00
C GLY A 71 20.74 0.36 -8.21
N VAL A 72 21.87 0.93 -8.57
CA VAL A 72 22.01 1.75 -9.77
C VAL A 72 22.85 1.01 -10.80
N VAL A 73 22.49 1.18 -12.08
CA VAL A 73 23.32 0.73 -13.21
C VAL A 73 23.91 1.94 -13.90
N HIS A 74 25.15 1.77 -14.36
CA HIS A 74 25.88 2.78 -15.11
C HIS A 74 25.88 2.37 -16.58
N LEU A 75 25.35 3.26 -17.43
CA LEU A 75 25.30 3.07 -18.87
C LEU A 75 26.24 4.03 -19.54
N HIS A 76 27.10 3.52 -20.38
CA HIS A 76 28.09 4.30 -21.10
C HIS A 76 27.60 4.54 -22.54
N GLU A 77 27.31 5.78 -22.87
CA GLU A 77 27.01 6.21 -24.22
C GLU A 77 28.33 6.60 -24.91
N SER A 78 28.93 5.62 -25.62
CA SER A 78 30.23 5.81 -26.26
C SER A 78 30.22 6.78 -27.43
N SER A 79 29.06 6.91 -28.12
CA SER A 79 28.88 7.75 -29.30
C SER A 79 27.61 8.58 -29.17
N PRO A 80 27.64 9.72 -28.45
CA PRO A 80 26.49 10.60 -28.34
C PRO A 80 26.05 11.12 -29.72
N ARG A 81 24.72 11.21 -29.97
CA ARG A 81 24.17 11.69 -31.25
C ARG A 81 24.64 13.09 -31.63
N GLU A 82 24.92 13.92 -30.64
CA GLU A 82 25.42 15.30 -30.80
C GLU A 82 26.92 15.39 -31.00
N GLY A 83 27.60 14.25 -31.05
CA GLY A 83 29.06 14.19 -31.06
C GLY A 83 29.68 14.46 -29.71
N GLY A 84 31.02 14.52 -29.67
CA GLY A 84 31.77 14.82 -28.45
C GLY A 84 32.23 13.58 -27.69
N ARG A 85 32.58 13.77 -26.41
CA ARG A 85 33.09 12.68 -25.56
C ARG A 85 31.94 11.79 -25.06
N ALA A 86 32.27 10.55 -24.74
CA ALA A 86 31.38 9.59 -24.13
C ALA A 86 30.69 10.16 -22.87
N LYS A 87 29.42 9.84 -22.71
CA LYS A 87 28.60 10.28 -21.57
C LYS A 87 28.30 9.09 -20.66
N LEU A 88 28.34 9.32 -19.34
CA LEU A 88 27.92 8.36 -18.33
C LEU A 88 26.49 8.68 -17.90
N HIS A 89 25.60 7.70 -18.01
CA HIS A 89 24.24 7.77 -17.51
C HIS A 89 24.09 6.83 -16.31
N THR A 90 23.42 7.28 -15.27
CA THR A 90 23.13 6.48 -14.07
C THR A 90 21.64 6.43 -13.86
N ARG A 91 21.08 5.22 -13.72
CA ARG A 91 19.67 5.05 -13.40
C ARG A 91 19.47 3.90 -12.42
N ARG A 92 18.41 3.99 -11.63
CA ARG A 92 17.96 2.87 -10.80
C ARG A 92 17.43 1.77 -11.72
N TYR A 93 17.86 0.55 -11.45
CA TYR A 93 17.46 -0.61 -12.23
C TYR A 93 17.42 -1.85 -11.33
N ALA A 94 16.24 -2.47 -11.24
CA ALA A 94 16.06 -3.67 -10.44
C ALA A 94 16.68 -4.88 -11.14
N LEU A 95 17.57 -5.55 -10.46
CA LEU A 95 18.18 -6.81 -10.91
C LEU A 95 17.42 -8.02 -10.31
N PRO A 96 17.55 -9.19 -10.92
CA PRO A 96 17.08 -10.43 -10.29
C PRO A 96 17.72 -10.60 -8.90
N GLY A 97 16.87 -10.80 -7.88
CA GLY A 97 17.33 -10.90 -6.48
C GLY A 97 17.17 -9.60 -5.67
N ASP A 98 17.06 -8.45 -6.30
CA ASP A 98 16.83 -7.19 -5.57
C ASP A 98 15.51 -7.22 -4.79
N LYS A 99 15.53 -6.59 -3.62
CA LYS A 99 14.36 -6.43 -2.78
C LYS A 99 13.48 -5.31 -3.32
N PHE A 100 12.23 -5.63 -3.65
CA PHE A 100 11.23 -4.63 -4.01
C PHE A 100 10.61 -4.00 -2.78
N THR A 101 10.02 -2.83 -2.97
CA THR A 101 9.16 -2.22 -1.96
C THR A 101 8.09 -3.22 -1.54
N SER A 102 7.99 -3.46 -0.24
CA SER A 102 7.00 -4.35 0.34
C SER A 102 5.97 -3.59 1.15
N HIS A 103 4.73 -4.10 1.14
CA HIS A 103 3.57 -3.49 1.78
C HIS A 103 2.93 -4.52 2.71
N GLU A 104 2.92 -4.23 4.00
CA GLU A 104 2.22 -5.01 5.02
C GLU A 104 0.88 -4.33 5.33
N LEU A 105 -0.21 -5.08 5.20
CA LEU A 105 -1.54 -4.57 5.47
C LEU A 105 -1.77 -4.40 6.98
N ASN A 106 -2.29 -3.26 7.36
CA ASN A 106 -2.67 -2.95 8.73
C ASN A 106 -4.07 -2.34 8.76
N TRP A 107 -4.90 -2.79 9.68
CA TRP A 107 -6.26 -2.35 9.89
C TRP A 107 -6.43 -1.77 11.29
N PHE A 108 -7.21 -0.70 11.40
CA PHE A 108 -7.47 0.03 12.63
C PHE A 108 -8.96 0.24 12.83
N ASP A 109 -9.49 -0.19 13.97
CA ASP A 109 -10.80 0.21 14.48
C ASP A 109 -10.61 1.48 15.31
N VAL A 110 -11.16 2.58 14.84
CA VAL A 110 -10.96 3.90 15.44
C VAL A 110 -11.72 4.04 16.76
N GLU A 111 -12.92 3.46 16.86
CA GLU A 111 -13.75 3.53 18.07
C GLU A 111 -13.16 2.70 19.20
N LYS A 112 -12.73 1.49 18.90
CA LYS A 112 -12.15 0.56 19.88
C LYS A 112 -10.66 0.78 20.11
N LYS A 113 -10.00 1.60 19.27
CA LYS A 113 -8.56 1.81 19.27
C LYS A 113 -7.76 0.50 19.11
N ILE A 114 -8.29 -0.41 18.29
CA ILE A 114 -7.67 -1.72 18.02
C ILE A 114 -6.87 -1.64 16.73
N HIS A 115 -5.65 -2.15 16.79
CA HIS A 115 -4.77 -2.36 15.65
C HIS A 115 -4.66 -3.86 15.35
N THR A 116 -4.96 -4.27 14.12
CA THR A 116 -4.92 -5.66 13.67
C THR A 116 -4.09 -5.79 12.40
N LYS A 117 -3.32 -6.87 12.33
CA LYS A 117 -2.56 -7.27 11.13
C LYS A 117 -3.18 -8.53 10.54
N PRO A 118 -3.97 -8.42 9.47
CA PRO A 118 -4.50 -9.60 8.79
C PRO A 118 -3.37 -10.45 8.20
N GLU A 119 -3.48 -11.76 8.29
CA GLU A 119 -2.47 -12.72 7.80
C GLU A 119 -2.55 -12.93 6.27
N VAL A 120 -2.71 -11.85 5.52
CA VAL A 120 -2.81 -11.89 4.05
C VAL A 120 -1.47 -11.99 3.34
N GLY A 121 -0.38 -11.99 4.10
CA GLY A 121 0.99 -11.95 3.59
C GLY A 121 1.39 -10.58 3.06
N VAL A 122 2.66 -10.46 2.73
CA VAL A 122 3.25 -9.22 2.23
C VAL A 122 2.98 -9.06 0.72
N ILE A 123 2.79 -7.82 0.28
CA ILE A 123 2.66 -7.45 -1.13
C ILE A 123 3.96 -6.79 -1.54
N ASP A 124 4.75 -7.44 -2.40
CA ASP A 124 6.14 -7.06 -2.66
C ASP A 124 6.48 -6.73 -4.13
N PHE A 125 5.50 -6.75 -5.02
CA PHE A 125 5.78 -6.52 -6.44
C PHE A 125 5.17 -5.22 -6.98
N ARG A 126 3.91 -4.95 -6.70
CA ARG A 126 3.23 -3.69 -7.03
C ARG A 126 2.50 -3.17 -5.81
N GLY A 127 2.46 -1.84 -5.68
CA GLY A 127 1.65 -1.22 -4.64
C GLY A 127 0.18 -1.65 -4.75
N PRO A 128 -0.46 -2.01 -3.65
CA PRO A 128 -1.83 -2.49 -3.67
C PRO A 128 -2.80 -1.40 -4.11
N ARG A 129 -3.75 -1.77 -4.99
CA ARG A 129 -4.89 -0.93 -5.37
C ARG A 129 -6.10 -1.39 -4.57
N LEU A 130 -6.48 -0.59 -3.59
CA LEU A 130 -7.48 -0.92 -2.60
C LEU A 130 -8.85 -0.40 -3.02
N ARG A 131 -9.89 -1.24 -2.86
CA ARG A 131 -11.30 -0.87 -3.05
C ARG A 131 -12.15 -1.38 -1.91
N TRP A 132 -12.95 -0.52 -1.33
CA TRP A 132 -13.96 -0.89 -0.34
C TRP A 132 -15.23 -1.40 -1.00
N THR A 133 -15.93 -2.31 -0.32
CA THR A 133 -17.33 -2.58 -0.59
C THR A 133 -18.20 -1.42 -0.06
N GLN A 134 -19.38 -1.26 -0.61
CA GLN A 134 -20.25 -0.13 -0.28
C GLN A 134 -20.67 -0.10 1.20
N ASP A 135 -20.82 -1.26 1.82
CA ASP A 135 -21.12 -1.42 3.26
C ASP A 135 -19.90 -1.20 4.18
N GLY A 136 -18.69 -1.04 3.60
CA GLY A 136 -17.45 -0.85 4.33
C GLY A 136 -17.00 -2.07 5.13
N ARG A 137 -17.62 -3.24 4.90
CA ARG A 137 -17.26 -4.47 5.60
C ARG A 137 -16.06 -5.18 5.01
N TYR A 138 -15.97 -5.18 3.68
CA TYR A 138 -14.87 -5.83 2.99
C TYR A 138 -14.04 -4.81 2.24
N PHE A 139 -12.75 -5.09 2.10
CA PHE A 139 -11.94 -4.43 1.10
C PHE A 139 -11.30 -5.47 0.19
N ARG A 140 -11.02 -5.05 -1.04
CA ARG A 140 -10.43 -5.88 -2.09
C ARG A 140 -9.17 -5.23 -2.59
N TYR A 141 -8.17 -6.03 -2.89
CA TYR A 141 -6.96 -5.58 -3.56
C TYR A 141 -6.43 -6.63 -4.53
N GLN A 142 -5.69 -6.15 -5.52
CA GLN A 142 -5.04 -7.01 -6.49
C GLN A 142 -3.64 -7.37 -6.00
N LYS A 143 -3.27 -8.64 -6.13
CA LYS A 143 -1.93 -9.14 -5.89
C LYS A 143 -1.41 -9.88 -7.10
N ILE A 144 -0.25 -9.46 -7.59
CA ILE A 144 0.48 -10.08 -8.68
C ILE A 144 1.76 -10.63 -8.08
N ASP A 145 2.04 -11.91 -8.30
CA ASP A 145 3.29 -12.50 -7.85
C ASP A 145 4.44 -12.13 -8.78
N ARG A 146 5.66 -12.08 -8.25
CA ARG A 146 6.87 -11.92 -9.05
C ARG A 146 6.91 -13.00 -10.15
N GLY A 147 7.32 -12.61 -11.36
CA GLY A 147 7.30 -13.48 -12.53
C GLY A 147 5.98 -13.47 -13.31
N HIS A 148 4.95 -12.75 -12.84
CA HIS A 148 3.67 -12.59 -13.53
C HIS A 148 2.95 -13.91 -13.85
N GLN A 149 3.17 -14.95 -13.06
CA GLN A 149 2.54 -16.25 -13.26
C GLN A 149 1.30 -16.49 -12.41
N ARG A 150 1.00 -15.55 -11.50
CA ARG A 150 -0.20 -15.61 -10.67
C ARG A 150 -0.78 -14.22 -10.43
N PHE A 151 -2.07 -14.11 -10.68
CA PHE A 151 -2.88 -12.93 -10.38
C PHE A 151 -3.99 -13.31 -9.42
N ARG A 152 -4.20 -12.49 -8.38
CA ARG A 152 -5.26 -12.69 -7.40
C ARG A 152 -6.02 -11.41 -7.14
N VAL A 153 -7.32 -11.54 -6.91
CA VAL A 153 -8.14 -10.52 -6.24
C VAL A 153 -8.49 -11.08 -4.87
N ILE A 154 -7.96 -10.45 -3.85
CA ILE A 154 -8.11 -10.86 -2.45
C ILE A 154 -9.13 -9.95 -1.79
N GLU A 155 -10.12 -10.55 -1.12
CA GLU A 155 -11.11 -9.87 -0.30
C GLU A 155 -10.83 -10.17 1.17
N VAL A 156 -10.82 -9.14 2.00
CA VAL A 156 -10.58 -9.24 3.45
C VAL A 156 -11.80 -8.72 4.19
N ASP A 157 -12.31 -9.51 5.13
CA ASP A 157 -13.32 -9.11 6.10
C ASP A 157 -12.64 -8.35 7.25
N ILE A 158 -12.97 -7.08 7.42
CA ILE A 158 -12.33 -6.23 8.43
C ILE A 158 -12.73 -6.59 9.87
N PHE A 159 -13.85 -7.28 10.08
CA PHE A 159 -14.29 -7.65 11.42
C PHE A 159 -13.59 -8.91 11.93
N THR A 160 -13.30 -9.83 11.03
CA THR A 160 -12.70 -11.12 11.40
C THR A 160 -11.22 -11.22 11.06
N GLY A 161 -10.71 -10.36 10.16
CA GLY A 161 -9.38 -10.49 9.58
C GLY A 161 -9.26 -11.62 8.56
N ASN A 162 -10.33 -12.40 8.35
CA ASN A 162 -10.33 -13.49 7.39
C ASN A 162 -10.26 -12.96 5.96
N PHE A 163 -9.58 -13.71 5.11
CA PHE A 163 -9.49 -13.37 3.70
C PHE A 163 -9.84 -14.55 2.80
N ARG A 164 -10.24 -14.23 1.56
CA ARG A 164 -10.47 -15.22 0.50
C ARG A 164 -10.00 -14.68 -0.85
N ASN A 165 -9.61 -15.57 -1.73
CA ASN A 165 -9.38 -15.24 -3.12
C ASN A 165 -10.71 -15.22 -3.86
N ILE A 166 -11.11 -14.07 -4.41
CA ILE A 166 -12.28 -13.96 -5.30
C ILE A 166 -11.87 -14.44 -6.69
N ILE A 167 -10.65 -14.07 -7.10
CA ILE A 167 -10.01 -14.50 -8.35
C ILE A 167 -8.64 -15.05 -7.96
N ASP A 168 -8.27 -16.18 -8.54
CA ASP A 168 -6.94 -16.80 -8.39
C ASP A 168 -6.58 -17.46 -9.71
N GLU A 169 -5.90 -16.73 -10.57
CA GLU A 169 -5.47 -17.19 -11.88
C GLU A 169 -3.99 -17.51 -11.88
N LYS A 170 -3.63 -18.65 -12.44
CA LYS A 170 -2.26 -19.13 -12.62
C LYS A 170 -2.02 -19.51 -14.07
N THR A 171 -0.79 -19.30 -14.50
CA THR A 171 -0.31 -19.73 -15.83
C THR A 171 1.14 -20.18 -15.73
N GLU A 172 1.55 -21.04 -16.64
CA GLU A 172 2.95 -21.44 -16.77
C GLU A 172 3.79 -20.38 -17.51
N THR A 173 3.14 -19.46 -18.22
CA THR A 173 3.81 -18.45 -19.03
C THR A 173 3.75 -17.07 -18.34
N PHE A 174 2.85 -16.20 -18.76
CA PHE A 174 2.80 -14.82 -18.31
C PHE A 174 1.35 -14.28 -18.32
N ILE A 175 0.95 -13.60 -17.25
CA ILE A 175 -0.33 -12.90 -17.17
C ILE A 175 -0.09 -11.40 -17.39
N TRP A 176 -0.69 -10.85 -18.43
CA TRP A 176 -0.77 -9.40 -18.62
C TRP A 176 -1.79 -8.77 -17.65
N THR A 177 -1.39 -7.76 -16.90
CA THR A 177 -2.26 -7.05 -15.94
C THR A 177 -2.08 -5.55 -16.02
#